data_11210835e525345f66b584e97d701007
#
_entry.id   11210835e525345f66b584e97d701007
#
_cell.length_a   1.000
_cell.length_b   1.000
_cell.length_c   1.000
_cell.angle_alpha   90.00
_cell.angle_beta   90.00
_cell.angle_gamma   90.00
#
_symmetry.space_group_name_H-M   'P 1'
#
loop_
_entity.id
_entity.type
_entity.pdbx_description
1 polymer ?
#
loop_
_entity_poly.entity_id
_entity_poly.type
_entity_poly.pdbx_seq_one_letter_code
_entity_poly.pdbx_strand_id
1 'polypeptide(L)'
;MRCGPCGGTSRRTGAASVGSGRLAGLLAWLEDALLVLLLSLMVVLAGGQILLRNGLDAGLVWADPLLRVLVLWVGLVGAMAAARADRHITVDVLSRLLSARARRYTRALTDACTAAVCAVLAWHAARLVVTEYQGGAIAFADVPAWACELILPVGFGVMGLRYLVLGIGRLRGATPP
;
A
#
# COMPACT_ATOMS: atom_id res chain seq x y z
N MET A 1 -47.43 30.62 26.80
CA MET A 1 -47.05 29.37 27.55
C MET A 1 -45.57 29.09 27.29
N ARG A 2 -44.81 28.91 28.37
CA ARG A 2 -43.31 28.93 28.41
C ARG A 2 -42.71 27.68 27.83
N CYS A 3 -41.80 27.81 26.89
CA CYS A 3 -40.81 26.76 26.58
C CYS A 3 -39.54 27.00 27.40
N GLY A 4 -39.19 26.00 28.23
CA GLY A 4 -37.93 25.98 28.96
C GLY A 4 -36.76 25.47 28.16
N PRO A 5 -35.52 25.87 28.44
CA PRO A 5 -34.33 25.39 27.72
C PRO A 5 -33.80 24.13 28.39
N CYS A 6 -33.70 23.03 27.66
CA CYS A 6 -32.90 21.87 28.06
C CYS A 6 -31.48 22.03 27.58
N GLY A 7 -30.61 22.51 28.46
CA GLY A 7 -29.17 22.37 28.34
C GLY A 7 -28.76 20.93 28.59
N GLY A 8 -27.97 20.38 27.67
CA GLY A 8 -27.30 19.09 27.80
C GLY A 8 -25.91 19.21 27.22
N THR A 9 -24.98 19.76 28.03
CA THR A 9 -23.55 19.71 27.77
C THR A 9 -23.05 18.28 27.88
N SER A 10 -22.81 17.62 26.78
CA SER A 10 -21.99 16.41 26.70
C SER A 10 -20.66 16.76 26.06
N ARG A 11 -19.79 17.41 26.82
CA ARG A 11 -18.34 17.34 26.61
C ARG A 11 -17.90 16.01 27.17
N ARG A 12 -17.42 15.13 26.35
CA ARG A 12 -16.30 14.19 26.63
C ARG A 12 -16.12 13.22 25.48
N THR A 13 -14.92 13.17 25.05
CA THR A 13 -14.10 12.19 24.33
C THR A 13 -13.67 12.61 22.93
N GLY A 14 -12.94 13.76 22.87
CA GLY A 14 -12.27 14.22 21.64
C GLY A 14 -10.75 14.05 21.64
N ALA A 15 -10.13 13.33 22.60
CA ALA A 15 -8.67 13.34 22.72
C ALA A 15 -7.94 12.11 22.11
N ALA A 16 -8.64 11.04 21.80
CA ALA A 16 -7.99 9.80 21.31
C ALA A 16 -8.00 9.63 19.79
N SER A 17 -8.83 10.39 19.04
CA SER A 17 -8.96 10.22 17.59
C SER A 17 -8.04 11.13 16.75
N VAL A 18 -7.47 12.16 17.35
CA VAL A 18 -6.63 13.15 16.64
C VAL A 18 -5.24 12.60 16.28
N GLY A 19 -4.73 11.65 17.05
CA GLY A 19 -3.41 11.04 16.80
C GLY A 19 -3.41 10.06 15.62
N SER A 20 -4.44 9.24 15.48
CA SER A 20 -4.49 8.22 14.42
C SER A 20 -4.73 8.82 13.02
N GLY A 21 -5.48 9.91 12.93
CA GLY A 21 -5.72 10.61 11.66
C GLY A 21 -4.47 11.29 11.10
N ARG A 22 -3.63 11.84 11.99
CA ARG A 22 -2.37 12.49 11.57
C ARG A 22 -1.34 11.47 11.09
N LEU A 23 -1.19 10.34 11.77
CA LEU A 23 -0.29 9.27 11.36
C LEU A 23 -0.72 8.64 10.03
N ALA A 24 -2.01 8.38 9.86
CA ALA A 24 -2.55 7.85 8.60
C ALA A 24 -2.37 8.84 7.43
N GLY A 25 -2.54 10.13 7.67
CA GLY A 25 -2.29 11.17 6.67
C GLY A 25 -0.80 11.30 6.30
N LEU A 26 0.08 11.19 7.30
CA LEU A 26 1.53 11.25 7.09
C LEU A 26 2.04 10.04 6.30
N LEU A 27 1.55 8.83 6.62
CA LEU A 27 1.85 7.62 5.88
C LEU A 27 1.37 7.71 4.43
N ALA A 28 0.16 8.22 4.23
CA ALA A 28 -0.39 8.43 2.90
C ALA A 28 0.45 9.41 2.07
N TRP A 29 0.87 10.50 2.67
CA TRP A 29 1.74 11.50 2.02
C TRP A 29 3.13 10.92 1.69
N LEU A 30 3.69 10.11 2.59
CA LEU A 30 4.96 9.41 2.36
C LEU A 30 4.85 8.40 1.21
N GLU A 31 3.78 7.60 1.16
CA GLU A 31 3.53 6.69 0.04
C GLU A 31 3.47 7.45 -1.30
N ASP A 32 2.72 8.55 -1.35
CA ASP A 32 2.56 9.35 -2.57
C ASP A 32 3.87 10.05 -2.98
N ALA A 33 4.61 10.62 -2.01
CA ALA A 33 5.91 11.24 -2.26
C ALA A 33 6.94 10.22 -2.75
N LEU A 34 6.95 9.03 -2.16
CA LEU A 34 7.84 7.93 -2.56
C LEU A 34 7.51 7.47 -3.99
N LEU A 35 6.23 7.34 -4.34
CA LEU A 35 5.80 7.00 -5.70
C LEU A 35 6.30 8.01 -6.74
N VAL A 36 6.08 9.30 -6.48
CA VAL A 36 6.52 10.36 -7.39
C VAL A 36 8.04 10.35 -7.55
N LEU A 37 8.76 10.17 -6.43
CA LEU A 37 10.22 10.11 -6.44
C LEU A 37 10.74 8.93 -7.27
N LEU A 38 10.24 7.72 -7.01
CA LEU A 38 10.64 6.49 -7.69
C LEU A 38 10.30 6.55 -9.19
N LEU A 39 9.10 7.04 -9.52
CA LEU A 39 8.67 7.16 -10.91
C LEU A 39 9.54 8.19 -11.65
N SER A 40 9.79 9.35 -11.05
CA SER A 40 10.65 10.37 -11.63
C SER A 40 12.08 9.85 -11.86
N LEU A 41 12.63 9.16 -10.86
CA LEU A 41 13.96 8.55 -10.95
C LEU A 41 14.01 7.51 -12.07
N MET A 42 12.98 6.67 -12.18
CA MET A 42 12.88 5.66 -13.23
C MET A 42 12.83 6.30 -14.64
N VAL A 43 12.03 7.36 -14.81
CA VAL A 43 11.91 8.07 -16.10
C VAL A 43 13.23 8.74 -16.48
N VAL A 44 13.89 9.40 -15.54
CA VAL A 44 15.17 10.08 -15.77
C VAL A 44 16.28 9.07 -16.11
N LEU A 45 16.36 7.96 -15.38
CA LEU A 45 17.33 6.90 -15.65
C LEU A 45 17.09 6.24 -17.01
N ALA A 46 15.84 5.87 -17.30
CA ALA A 46 15.49 5.25 -18.59
C ALA A 46 15.75 6.19 -19.77
N GLY A 47 15.32 7.46 -19.67
CA GLY A 47 15.58 8.49 -20.68
C GLY A 47 17.07 8.76 -20.85
N GLY A 48 17.81 8.91 -19.76
CA GLY A 48 19.25 9.08 -19.76
C GLY A 48 19.98 7.93 -20.44
N GLN A 49 19.57 6.69 -20.15
CA GLN A 49 20.16 5.49 -20.76
C GLN A 49 19.91 5.43 -22.27
N ILE A 50 18.69 5.77 -22.73
CA ILE A 50 18.38 5.84 -24.15
C ILE A 50 19.24 6.90 -24.85
N LEU A 51 19.40 8.06 -24.24
CA LEU A 51 20.21 9.14 -24.81
C LEU A 51 21.70 8.76 -24.87
N LEU A 52 22.25 8.15 -23.80
CA LEU A 52 23.63 7.68 -23.79
C LEU A 52 23.88 6.58 -24.81
N ARG A 53 22.98 5.64 -24.92
CA ARG A 53 23.10 4.52 -25.86
C ARG A 53 22.98 4.94 -27.31
N ASN A 54 22.10 5.92 -27.60
CA ASN A 54 21.88 6.41 -28.97
C ASN A 54 22.88 7.49 -29.39
N GLY A 55 23.43 8.27 -28.46
CA GLY A 55 24.29 9.40 -28.77
C GLY A 55 25.79 9.12 -28.62
N LEU A 56 26.18 8.21 -27.72
CA LEU A 56 27.56 7.96 -27.35
C LEU A 56 27.97 6.48 -27.48
N ASP A 57 27.07 5.61 -27.96
CA ASP A 57 27.25 4.14 -28.00
C ASP A 57 27.73 3.55 -26.62
N ALA A 58 27.51 4.28 -25.53
CA ALA A 58 27.90 3.93 -24.18
C ALA A 58 26.68 3.64 -23.32
N GLY A 59 26.44 2.38 -23.00
CA GLY A 59 25.39 1.98 -22.04
C GLY A 59 25.96 1.80 -20.63
N LEU A 60 25.24 2.28 -19.59
CA LEU A 60 25.56 1.95 -18.20
C LEU A 60 25.08 0.54 -17.88
N VAL A 61 26.02 -0.38 -17.69
CA VAL A 61 25.73 -1.81 -17.42
C VAL A 61 24.88 -2.02 -16.15
N TRP A 62 25.04 -1.17 -15.15
CA TRP A 62 24.31 -1.25 -13.88
C TRP A 62 22.88 -0.64 -13.94
N ALA A 63 22.57 0.15 -14.97
CA ALA A 63 21.30 0.85 -15.05
C ALA A 63 20.12 -0.08 -15.40
N ASP A 64 20.34 -1.10 -16.23
CA ASP A 64 19.29 -2.08 -16.58
C ASP A 64 18.80 -2.89 -15.37
N PRO A 65 19.68 -3.48 -14.53
CA PRO A 65 19.24 -4.14 -13.29
C PRO A 65 18.54 -3.16 -12.32
N LEU A 66 19.06 -1.94 -12.18
CA LEU A 66 18.45 -0.93 -11.32
C LEU A 66 17.04 -0.54 -11.80
N LEU A 67 16.84 -0.38 -13.09
CA LEU A 67 15.52 -0.10 -13.65
C LEU A 67 14.51 -1.21 -13.35
N ARG A 68 14.92 -2.47 -13.39
CA ARG A 68 14.06 -3.62 -13.01
C ARG A 68 13.61 -3.54 -11.55
N VAL A 69 14.54 -3.22 -10.66
CA VAL A 69 14.26 -3.02 -9.24
C VAL A 69 13.31 -1.84 -9.03
N LEU A 70 13.52 -0.71 -9.71
CA LEU A 70 12.66 0.46 -9.63
C LEU A 70 11.24 0.16 -10.12
N VAL A 71 11.06 -0.60 -11.21
CA VAL A 71 9.74 -1.03 -11.69
C VAL A 71 9.02 -1.87 -10.62
N LEU A 72 9.73 -2.80 -9.97
CA LEU A 72 9.18 -3.60 -8.88
C LEU A 72 8.69 -2.73 -7.72
N TRP A 73 9.51 -1.77 -7.31
CA TRP A 73 9.20 -0.84 -6.22
C TRP A 73 8.02 0.08 -6.55
N VAL A 74 8.02 0.69 -7.74
CA VAL A 74 6.91 1.53 -8.22
C VAL A 74 5.61 0.73 -8.29
N GLY A 75 5.67 -0.50 -8.81
CA GLY A 75 4.51 -1.38 -8.90
C GLY A 75 3.92 -1.70 -7.53
N LEU A 76 4.76 -2.03 -6.55
CA LEU A 76 4.30 -2.41 -5.22
C LEU A 76 3.81 -1.22 -4.39
N VAL A 77 4.55 -0.10 -4.39
CA VAL A 77 4.12 1.13 -3.70
C VAL A 77 2.86 1.69 -4.38
N GLY A 78 2.77 1.60 -5.72
CA GLY A 78 1.56 1.93 -6.48
C GLY A 78 0.36 1.06 -6.11
N ALA A 79 0.56 -0.24 -5.94
CA ALA A 79 -0.48 -1.15 -5.46
C ALA A 79 -0.95 -0.82 -4.04
N MET A 80 -0.03 -0.44 -3.14
CA MET A 80 -0.38 0.02 -1.79
C MET A 80 -1.21 1.31 -1.82
N ALA A 81 -0.84 2.27 -2.66
CA ALA A 81 -1.58 3.52 -2.83
C ALA A 81 -2.95 3.28 -3.48
N ALA A 82 -3.03 2.42 -4.50
CA ALA A 82 -4.29 2.02 -5.13
C ALA A 82 -5.23 1.33 -4.14
N ALA A 83 -4.71 0.40 -3.33
CA ALA A 83 -5.48 -0.28 -2.28
C ALA A 83 -6.04 0.71 -1.23
N ARG A 84 -5.42 1.87 -1.05
CA ARG A 84 -5.95 2.96 -0.23
C ARG A 84 -7.09 3.69 -0.92
N ALA A 85 -6.97 3.97 -2.23
CA ALA A 85 -7.93 4.73 -3.01
C ALA A 85 -9.19 3.92 -3.35
N ASP A 86 -9.06 2.60 -3.58
CA ASP A 86 -10.15 1.69 -3.98
C ASP A 86 -11.26 1.56 -2.90
N ARG A 87 -11.03 2.05 -1.69
CA ARG A 87 -12.02 2.13 -0.61
C ARG A 87 -13.26 2.95 -0.96
N HIS A 88 -13.21 3.81 -1.98
CA HIS A 88 -14.28 4.75 -2.30
C HIS A 88 -15.14 4.36 -3.51
N ILE A 89 -14.61 3.61 -4.47
CA ILE A 89 -15.25 3.45 -5.79
C ILE A 89 -16.09 2.16 -5.92
N THR A 90 -15.59 1.04 -5.46
CA THR A 90 -16.27 -0.28 -5.58
C THR A 90 -17.53 -0.41 -4.73
N VAL A 91 -17.65 0.46 -3.72
CA VAL A 91 -18.70 0.41 -2.71
C VAL A 91 -20.02 0.93 -3.22
N ASP A 92 -20.01 1.87 -4.16
CA ASP A 92 -21.23 2.60 -4.52
C ASP A 92 -22.13 1.86 -5.53
N VAL A 93 -21.53 1.11 -6.46
CA VAL A 93 -22.31 0.39 -7.49
C VAL A 93 -23.02 -0.82 -6.90
N LEU A 94 -22.34 -1.61 -6.06
CA LEU A 94 -22.93 -2.79 -5.44
C LEU A 94 -23.87 -2.44 -4.27
N SER A 95 -23.69 -1.26 -3.67
CA SER A 95 -24.48 -0.80 -2.52
C SER A 95 -25.93 -0.49 -2.86
N ARG A 96 -26.24 -0.24 -4.12
CA ARG A 96 -27.61 0.08 -4.58
C ARG A 96 -28.49 -1.15 -4.75
N LEU A 97 -27.91 -2.33 -4.86
CA LEU A 97 -28.63 -3.58 -5.17
C LEU A 97 -28.75 -4.56 -3.99
N LEU A 98 -27.92 -4.41 -2.95
CA LEU A 98 -27.91 -5.35 -1.82
C LEU A 98 -28.48 -4.71 -0.53
N SER A 99 -29.14 -5.55 0.29
CA SER A 99 -29.56 -5.17 1.63
C SER A 99 -28.34 -4.78 2.49
N ALA A 100 -28.53 -3.90 3.47
CA ALA A 100 -27.43 -3.39 4.32
C ALA A 100 -26.65 -4.52 5.03
N ARG A 101 -27.34 -5.61 5.35
CA ARG A 101 -26.75 -6.80 5.99
C ARG A 101 -25.89 -7.59 5.00
N ALA A 102 -26.40 -7.89 3.81
CA ALA A 102 -25.68 -8.61 2.77
C ALA A 102 -24.42 -7.85 2.33
N ARG A 103 -24.52 -6.54 2.15
CA ARG A 103 -23.40 -5.66 1.81
C ARG A 103 -22.25 -5.75 2.82
N ARG A 104 -22.56 -5.79 4.12
CA ARG A 104 -21.56 -5.92 5.18
C ARG A 104 -20.79 -7.23 5.09
N TYR A 105 -21.49 -8.35 4.91
CA TYR A 105 -20.86 -9.67 4.80
C TYR A 105 -20.04 -9.82 3.53
N THR A 106 -20.53 -9.38 2.39
CA THR A 106 -19.79 -9.44 1.12
C THR A 106 -18.50 -8.64 1.20
N ARG A 107 -18.52 -7.44 1.77
CA ARG A 107 -17.31 -6.64 1.96
C ARG A 107 -16.31 -7.29 2.91
N ALA A 108 -16.79 -7.80 4.04
CA ALA A 108 -15.93 -8.48 4.99
C ALA A 108 -15.30 -9.74 4.38
N LEU A 109 -16.04 -10.47 3.55
CA LEU A 109 -15.53 -11.64 2.82
C LEU A 109 -14.45 -11.23 1.82
N THR A 110 -14.69 -10.19 1.02
CA THR A 110 -13.69 -9.66 0.07
C THR A 110 -12.42 -9.21 0.79
N ASP A 111 -12.54 -8.45 1.88
CA ASP A 111 -11.39 -8.03 2.67
C ASP A 111 -10.62 -9.23 3.25
N ALA A 112 -11.33 -10.24 3.73
CA ALA A 112 -10.70 -11.46 4.27
C ALA A 112 -9.98 -12.27 3.18
N CYS A 113 -10.59 -12.44 2.00
CA CYS A 113 -9.95 -13.10 0.86
C CYS A 113 -8.69 -12.33 0.41
N THR A 114 -8.78 -11.01 0.30
CA THR A 114 -7.64 -10.18 -0.09
C THR A 114 -6.52 -10.26 0.96
N ALA A 115 -6.86 -10.20 2.24
CA ALA A 115 -5.88 -10.34 3.32
C ALA A 115 -5.20 -11.72 3.30
N ALA A 116 -5.96 -12.79 3.04
CA ALA A 116 -5.42 -14.16 2.94
C ALA A 116 -4.44 -14.29 1.76
N VAL A 117 -4.80 -13.77 0.58
CA VAL A 117 -3.90 -13.76 -0.59
C VAL A 117 -2.63 -12.97 -0.30
N CYS A 118 -2.75 -11.77 0.27
CA CYS A 118 -1.59 -10.95 0.65
C CYS A 118 -0.70 -11.67 1.68
N ALA A 119 -1.27 -12.38 2.65
CA ALA A 119 -0.51 -13.14 3.64
C ALA A 119 0.28 -14.28 3.00
N VAL A 120 -0.33 -15.03 2.08
CA VAL A 120 0.36 -16.09 1.33
C VAL A 120 1.50 -15.52 0.49
N LEU A 121 1.25 -14.41 -0.22
CA LEU A 121 2.27 -13.74 -1.03
C LEU A 121 3.42 -13.21 -0.16
N ALA A 122 3.10 -12.59 0.98
CA ALA A 122 4.12 -12.11 1.93
C ALA A 122 4.98 -13.25 2.47
N TRP A 123 4.38 -14.40 2.78
CA TRP A 123 5.10 -15.59 3.23
C TRP A 123 6.07 -16.11 2.17
N HIS A 124 5.60 -16.28 0.93
CA HIS A 124 6.46 -16.75 -0.17
C HIS A 124 7.55 -15.74 -0.52
N ALA A 125 7.22 -14.44 -0.51
CA ALA A 125 8.20 -13.38 -0.71
C ALA A 125 9.27 -13.36 0.39
N ALA A 126 8.89 -13.57 1.65
CA ALA A 126 9.86 -13.68 2.74
C ALA A 126 10.80 -14.90 2.56
N ARG A 127 10.27 -16.03 2.12
CA ARG A 127 11.09 -17.20 1.80
C ARG A 127 12.05 -16.94 0.65
N LEU A 128 11.60 -16.23 -0.39
CA LEU A 128 12.46 -15.82 -1.50
C LEU A 128 13.65 -14.98 -0.99
N VAL A 129 13.38 -13.94 -0.21
CA VAL A 129 14.42 -13.08 0.38
C VAL A 129 15.43 -13.89 1.21
N VAL A 130 14.97 -14.86 2.00
CA VAL A 130 15.87 -15.74 2.78
C VAL A 130 16.73 -16.61 1.87
N THR A 131 16.17 -17.13 0.78
CA THR A 131 16.93 -17.94 -0.20
C THR A 131 17.99 -17.10 -0.91
N GLU A 132 17.66 -15.89 -1.34
CA GLU A 132 18.60 -14.94 -1.97
C GLU A 132 19.71 -14.49 -0.98
N TYR A 133 19.33 -14.29 0.29
CA TYR A 133 20.32 -13.99 1.34
C TYR A 133 21.35 -15.11 1.51
N GLN A 134 20.90 -16.37 1.48
CA GLN A 134 21.78 -17.54 1.59
C GLN A 134 22.59 -17.77 0.32
N GLY A 135 22.03 -17.45 -0.85
CA GLY A 135 22.69 -17.59 -2.16
C GLY A 135 23.75 -16.54 -2.44
N GLY A 136 23.78 -15.43 -1.70
CA GLY A 136 24.75 -14.35 -1.89
C GLY A 136 24.65 -13.65 -3.24
N ALA A 137 23.48 -13.67 -3.88
CA ALA A 137 23.25 -13.07 -5.18
C ALA A 137 23.41 -11.54 -5.14
N ILE A 138 24.10 -10.98 -6.14
CA ILE A 138 24.34 -9.54 -6.30
C ILE A 138 23.41 -9.02 -7.41
N ALA A 139 22.62 -7.97 -7.13
CA ALA A 139 21.69 -7.40 -8.11
C ALA A 139 22.42 -6.44 -9.06
N PHE A 140 23.13 -5.44 -8.53
CA PHE A 140 23.92 -4.46 -9.32
C PHE A 140 24.90 -3.74 -8.39
N ALA A 141 26.06 -3.31 -8.91
CA ALA A 141 27.04 -2.46 -8.21
C ALA A 141 27.28 -2.86 -6.74
N ASP A 142 27.51 -4.16 -6.47
CA ASP A 142 27.72 -4.75 -5.14
C ASP A 142 26.52 -4.67 -4.18
N VAL A 143 25.32 -4.27 -4.65
CA VAL A 143 24.10 -4.30 -3.85
C VAL A 143 23.54 -5.72 -3.84
N PRO A 144 23.32 -6.33 -2.66
CA PRO A 144 22.79 -7.67 -2.56
C PRO A 144 21.32 -7.73 -3.03
N ALA A 145 20.95 -8.76 -3.79
CA ALA A 145 19.62 -8.93 -4.38
C ALA A 145 18.52 -8.97 -3.31
N TRP A 146 18.77 -9.62 -2.18
CA TRP A 146 17.82 -9.73 -1.07
C TRP A 146 17.35 -8.36 -0.53
N ALA A 147 18.22 -7.34 -0.54
CA ALA A 147 17.87 -6.00 -0.08
C ALA A 147 16.87 -5.31 -1.03
N CYS A 148 17.02 -5.54 -2.33
CA CYS A 148 16.09 -5.03 -3.34
C CYS A 148 14.72 -5.71 -3.28
N GLU A 149 14.69 -6.97 -2.88
CA GLU A 149 13.48 -7.78 -2.81
C GLU A 149 12.70 -7.65 -1.49
N LEU A 150 13.32 -7.08 -0.45
CA LEU A 150 12.67 -6.84 0.85
C LEU A 150 11.37 -6.04 0.75
N ILE A 151 11.20 -5.23 -0.29
CA ILE A 151 9.96 -4.48 -0.51
C ILE A 151 8.75 -5.42 -0.72
N LEU A 152 8.96 -6.62 -1.26
CA LEU A 152 7.89 -7.59 -1.54
C LEU A 152 7.19 -8.06 -0.25
N PRO A 153 7.89 -8.69 0.73
CA PRO A 153 7.24 -9.14 1.95
C PRO A 153 6.70 -7.98 2.78
N VAL A 154 7.37 -6.82 2.78
CA VAL A 154 6.92 -5.63 3.49
C VAL A 154 5.64 -5.08 2.85
N GLY A 155 5.60 -4.90 1.54
CA GLY A 155 4.45 -4.36 0.83
C GLY A 155 3.21 -5.26 0.94
N PHE A 156 3.36 -6.56 0.69
CA PHE A 156 2.26 -7.50 0.87
C PHE A 156 1.84 -7.62 2.34
N GLY A 157 2.79 -7.56 3.29
CA GLY A 157 2.50 -7.56 4.72
C GLY A 157 1.67 -6.35 5.14
N VAL A 158 2.05 -5.15 4.72
CA VAL A 158 1.30 -3.92 5.00
C VAL A 158 -0.10 -3.96 4.38
N MET A 159 -0.23 -4.38 3.11
CA MET A 159 -1.53 -4.53 2.48
C MET A 159 -2.40 -5.56 3.19
N GLY A 160 -1.86 -6.73 3.50
CA GLY A 160 -2.60 -7.78 4.21
C GLY A 160 -3.09 -7.33 5.58
N LEU A 161 -2.22 -6.67 6.36
CA LEU A 161 -2.59 -6.11 7.67
C LEU A 161 -3.69 -5.06 7.54
N ARG A 162 -3.61 -4.18 6.55
CA ARG A 162 -4.62 -3.15 6.29
C ARG A 162 -5.98 -3.75 6.00
N TYR A 163 -6.06 -4.74 5.09
CA TYR A 163 -7.32 -5.41 4.78
C TYR A 163 -7.85 -6.25 5.95
N LEU A 164 -6.98 -6.86 6.74
CA LEU A 164 -7.36 -7.58 7.94
C LEU A 164 -8.01 -6.66 8.98
N VAL A 165 -7.39 -5.52 9.29
CA VAL A 165 -7.94 -4.52 10.23
C VAL A 165 -9.28 -4.00 9.75
N LEU A 166 -9.44 -3.74 8.45
CA LEU A 166 -10.69 -3.30 7.85
C LEU A 166 -11.80 -4.35 7.94
N GLY A 167 -11.49 -5.60 7.60
CA GLY A 167 -12.43 -6.71 7.68
C GLY A 167 -12.95 -6.92 9.11
N ILE A 168 -12.04 -6.92 10.10
CA ILE A 168 -12.41 -7.06 11.52
C ILE A 168 -13.25 -5.86 11.98
N GLY A 169 -12.90 -4.63 11.60
CA GLY A 169 -13.67 -3.43 11.93
C GLY A 169 -15.10 -3.49 11.40
N ARG A 170 -15.28 -3.95 10.18
CA ARG A 170 -16.60 -4.13 9.56
C ARG A 170 -17.43 -5.22 10.26
N LEU A 171 -16.82 -6.34 10.66
CA LEU A 171 -17.50 -7.39 11.41
C LEU A 171 -17.95 -6.92 12.79
N ARG A 172 -17.14 -6.11 13.46
CA ARG A 172 -17.45 -5.54 14.80
C ARG A 172 -18.45 -4.37 14.77
N GLY A 173 -18.92 -3.95 13.59
CA GLY A 173 -19.87 -2.85 13.46
C GLY A 173 -19.29 -1.46 13.62
N ALA A 174 -17.96 -1.34 13.74
CA ALA A 174 -17.29 -0.06 13.67
C ALA A 174 -17.34 0.43 12.21
N THR A 175 -18.12 1.48 11.95
CA THR A 175 -17.99 2.23 10.68
C THR A 175 -16.62 2.89 10.73
N PRO A 176 -15.71 2.61 9.79
CA PRO A 176 -14.44 3.35 9.72
C PRO A 176 -14.75 4.83 9.46
N PRO A 177 -14.00 5.74 10.08
CA PRO A 177 -14.12 7.18 9.86
C PRO A 177 -13.84 7.56 8.41
#